data_37cda1f715af591f09bf165d56f2ed15
#
_entry.id   37cda1f715af591f09bf165d56f2ed15
#
_cell.length_a   1.000
_cell.length_b   1.000
_cell.length_c   1.000
_cell.angle_alpha   90.00
_cell.angle_beta   90.00
_cell.angle_gamma   90.00
#
_symmetry.space_group_name_H-M   'P 1'
#
loop_
_entity.id
_entity.type
_entity.pdbx_description
1 polymer ?
#
loop_
_entity_poly.entity_id
_entity_poly.type
_entity_poly.pdbx_seq_one_letter_code
_entity_poly.pdbx_strand_id
1 'polypeptide(L)'
;MYPTETKKTVKAISLFSGGLDSIVSVQLIREQGIEVLGLTFRTPFFGADKPRAAARMIDLPLEVLDITGVHLAVVRAPRYGYGKNMNPCIDCHTLMLRIAGEKMKEEGYDFIFTGEVLGQRPMSQSRQMLHVVAKNSGWADFILRPLSARLLPETLPEKEGKVDRARLLDISGRGRKRQMEMAERYGIKEYANPAGGCLLTDPMFSRRLKDLFARHPDFTTRDLELLKVGRHIRLDGPHKVIVGRNKGDNQALEPLIEDRDAVFQMRDFPGPLCMLPGNGPEEVRREAAAVCAAYGDTPKDAEEVTVKCRQGGQTSLLLVKPVKRADLQERMI
;
A
#
# COMPACT_ATOMS: atom_id res chain seq x y z
N MET A 1 31.87 -25.11 41.40
CA MET A 1 30.60 -24.64 40.78
C MET A 1 30.99 -23.69 39.64
N TYR A 2 30.91 -24.15 38.41
CA TYR A 2 31.13 -23.28 37.26
C TYR A 2 29.90 -22.41 37.08
N PRO A 3 30.04 -21.10 36.81
CA PRO A 3 28.88 -20.28 36.50
C PRO A 3 28.26 -20.81 35.18
N THR A 4 27.00 -21.17 35.24
CA THR A 4 26.18 -21.43 34.04
C THR A 4 26.12 -20.11 33.29
N GLU A 5 26.86 -19.99 32.19
CA GLU A 5 26.66 -18.89 31.22
C GLU A 5 25.18 -18.91 30.82
N THR A 6 24.45 -17.90 31.26
CA THR A 6 23.08 -17.65 30.78
C THR A 6 23.19 -17.40 29.28
N LYS A 7 22.84 -18.40 28.48
CA LYS A 7 22.83 -18.30 27.01
C LYS A 7 21.95 -17.11 26.64
N LYS A 8 22.55 -16.04 26.13
CA LYS A 8 21.84 -14.83 25.73
C LYS A 8 20.73 -15.21 24.72
N THR A 9 19.48 -14.85 25.03
CA THR A 9 18.35 -15.12 24.15
C THR A 9 18.58 -14.41 22.83
N VAL A 10 18.50 -15.15 21.72
CA VAL A 10 18.61 -14.60 20.36
C VAL A 10 17.33 -13.83 20.03
N LYS A 11 17.45 -12.64 19.45
CA LYS A 11 16.35 -11.74 19.10
C LYS A 11 16.37 -11.38 17.63
N ALA A 12 15.21 -11.40 16.98
CA ALA A 12 15.11 -11.10 15.55
C ALA A 12 13.96 -10.15 15.23
N ILE A 13 14.13 -9.37 14.16
CA ILE A 13 13.08 -8.53 13.58
C ILE A 13 12.54 -9.22 12.33
N SER A 14 11.22 -9.46 12.30
CA SER A 14 10.50 -9.91 11.11
C SER A 14 9.95 -8.73 10.31
N LEU A 15 10.30 -8.57 9.03
CA LEU A 15 9.50 -7.73 8.14
C LEU A 15 8.15 -8.41 7.92
N PHE A 16 7.15 -7.99 8.70
CA PHE A 16 5.90 -8.69 8.83
C PHE A 16 4.79 -8.04 8.00
N SER A 17 4.35 -8.71 6.94
CA SER A 17 3.28 -8.23 6.06
C SER A 17 1.88 -8.75 6.42
N GLY A 18 1.77 -9.69 7.37
CA GLY A 18 0.53 -10.38 7.72
C GLY A 18 0.02 -11.37 6.65
N GLY A 19 0.82 -11.64 5.62
CA GLY A 19 0.55 -12.68 4.64
C GLY A 19 1.03 -14.06 5.12
N LEU A 20 0.53 -15.14 4.48
CA LEU A 20 0.87 -16.52 4.83
C LEU A 20 2.37 -16.75 5.02
N ASP A 21 3.18 -16.32 4.05
CA ASP A 21 4.63 -16.57 4.08
C ASP A 21 5.31 -15.86 5.26
N SER A 22 4.89 -14.64 5.62
CA SER A 22 5.44 -13.92 6.76
C SER A 22 5.02 -14.55 8.09
N ILE A 23 3.78 -15.05 8.19
CA ILE A 23 3.26 -15.73 9.39
C ILE A 23 4.02 -17.04 9.61
N VAL A 24 4.14 -17.88 8.57
CA VAL A 24 4.85 -19.15 8.64
C VAL A 24 6.33 -18.94 8.95
N SER A 25 6.98 -17.89 8.39
CA SER A 25 8.37 -17.56 8.71
C SER A 25 8.56 -17.20 10.19
N VAL A 26 7.63 -16.47 10.79
CA VAL A 26 7.67 -16.13 12.22
C VAL A 26 7.59 -17.40 13.07
N GLN A 27 6.65 -18.30 12.78
CA GLN A 27 6.52 -19.53 13.55
C GLN A 27 7.75 -20.42 13.43
N LEU A 28 8.30 -20.55 12.21
CA LEU A 28 9.51 -21.33 11.97
C LEU A 28 10.73 -20.84 12.77
N ILE A 29 10.86 -19.52 12.93
CA ILE A 29 11.94 -18.92 13.73
C ILE A 29 11.65 -19.06 15.24
N ARG A 30 10.40 -18.88 15.66
CA ARG A 30 10.02 -19.07 17.08
C ARG A 30 10.20 -20.51 17.57
N GLU A 31 10.00 -21.51 16.70
CA GLU A 31 10.29 -22.94 17.02
C GLU A 31 11.73 -23.17 17.45
N GLN A 32 12.66 -22.29 17.09
CA GLN A 32 14.08 -22.36 17.49
C GLN A 32 14.36 -21.65 18.82
N GLY A 33 13.33 -21.14 19.50
CA GLY A 33 13.47 -20.41 20.78
C GLY A 33 13.95 -18.97 20.61
N ILE A 34 13.79 -18.39 19.41
CA ILE A 34 14.21 -17.04 19.09
C ILE A 34 13.06 -16.07 19.37
N GLU A 35 13.33 -14.99 20.10
CA GLU A 35 12.38 -13.89 20.32
C GLU A 35 12.18 -13.08 19.03
N VAL A 36 10.93 -12.83 18.66
CA VAL A 36 10.62 -12.15 17.40
C VAL A 36 9.76 -10.91 17.65
N LEU A 37 10.23 -9.76 17.15
CA LEU A 37 9.44 -8.55 16.95
C LEU A 37 8.97 -8.49 15.48
N GLY A 38 7.69 -8.35 15.26
CA GLY A 38 7.15 -7.99 13.96
C GLY A 38 7.34 -6.49 13.69
N LEU A 39 7.89 -6.15 12.52
CA LEU A 39 7.99 -4.78 12.05
C LEU A 39 7.19 -4.66 10.75
N THR A 40 6.22 -3.75 10.73
CA THR A 40 5.46 -3.42 9.52
C THR A 40 5.51 -1.93 9.24
N PHE A 41 5.33 -1.60 7.97
CA PHE A 41 5.37 -0.22 7.49
C PHE A 41 3.99 0.20 7.00
N ARG A 42 3.67 1.48 7.15
CA ARG A 42 2.50 2.08 6.54
C ARG A 42 2.87 3.30 5.71
N THR A 43 2.10 3.52 4.64
CA THR A 43 2.15 4.68 3.75
C THR A 43 0.74 4.90 3.19
N PRO A 44 0.45 5.97 2.44
CA PRO A 44 -0.80 6.10 1.70
C PRO A 44 -1.10 4.96 0.71
N PHE A 45 -0.09 4.16 0.35
CA PHE A 45 -0.20 3.10 -0.66
C PHE A 45 -0.45 1.70 -0.09
N PHE A 46 -0.12 1.48 1.18
CA PHE A 46 -0.39 0.24 1.92
C PHE A 46 -0.51 0.52 3.42
N GLY A 47 -1.47 -0.15 4.04
CA GLY A 47 -1.80 0.02 5.45
C GLY A 47 -1.25 -1.10 6.33
N ALA A 48 -1.51 -0.98 7.64
CA ALA A 48 -1.08 -1.92 8.67
C ALA A 48 -2.23 -2.80 9.24
N ASP A 49 -3.45 -2.71 8.74
CA ASP A 49 -4.60 -3.42 9.33
C ASP A 49 -4.45 -4.93 9.21
N LYS A 50 -4.06 -5.44 8.02
CA LYS A 50 -3.78 -6.86 7.81
C LYS A 50 -2.64 -7.38 8.69
N PRO A 51 -1.46 -6.72 8.74
CA PRO A 51 -0.40 -7.10 9.68
C PRO A 51 -0.86 -7.08 11.13
N ARG A 52 -1.62 -6.09 11.58
CA ARG A 52 -2.14 -6.01 12.96
C ARG A 52 -3.07 -7.19 13.30
N ALA A 53 -3.98 -7.53 12.40
CA ALA A 53 -4.88 -8.67 12.59
C ALA A 53 -4.10 -9.99 12.65
N ALA A 54 -3.17 -10.20 11.72
CA ALA A 54 -2.34 -11.41 11.69
C ALA A 54 -1.41 -11.51 12.91
N ALA A 55 -0.82 -10.39 13.36
CA ALA A 55 0.03 -10.37 14.54
C ALA A 55 -0.74 -10.76 15.82
N ARG A 56 -1.96 -10.23 16.00
CA ARG A 56 -2.84 -10.63 17.11
C ARG A 56 -3.18 -12.11 17.11
N MET A 57 -3.43 -12.68 15.91
CA MET A 57 -3.78 -14.11 15.78
C MET A 57 -2.65 -15.04 16.24
N ILE A 58 -1.39 -14.63 16.13
CA ILE A 58 -0.22 -15.43 16.49
C ILE A 58 0.55 -14.87 17.71
N ASP A 59 -0.06 -13.98 18.48
CA ASP A 59 0.54 -13.32 19.64
C ASP A 59 1.95 -12.75 19.33
N LEU A 60 2.09 -12.07 18.17
CA LEU A 60 3.34 -11.45 17.77
C LEU A 60 3.37 -9.98 18.22
N PRO A 61 4.34 -9.56 19.05
CA PRO A 61 4.60 -8.14 19.28
C PRO A 61 4.84 -7.46 17.94
N LEU A 62 4.08 -6.40 17.64
CA LEU A 62 4.12 -5.72 16.34
C LEU A 62 4.34 -4.22 16.50
N GLU A 63 5.37 -3.72 15.85
CA GLU A 63 5.60 -2.31 15.66
C GLU A 63 5.19 -1.87 14.26
N VAL A 64 4.59 -0.66 14.17
CA VAL A 64 4.14 -0.07 12.92
C VAL A 64 4.84 1.27 12.72
N LEU A 65 5.67 1.36 11.69
CA LEU A 65 6.37 2.60 11.32
C LEU A 65 5.70 3.28 10.14
N ASP A 66 5.43 4.57 10.27
CA ASP A 66 5.03 5.41 9.15
C ASP A 66 6.27 5.88 8.38
N ILE A 67 6.39 5.47 7.15
CA ILE A 67 7.51 5.82 6.26
C ILE A 67 7.06 6.69 5.08
N THR A 68 5.91 7.34 5.18
CA THR A 68 5.29 8.10 4.08
C THR A 68 6.28 9.04 3.40
N GLY A 69 6.99 9.87 4.16
CA GLY A 69 7.89 10.88 3.59
C GLY A 69 9.03 10.28 2.76
N VAL A 70 9.78 9.36 3.35
CA VAL A 70 10.94 8.71 2.68
C VAL A 70 10.49 7.77 1.56
N HIS A 71 9.33 7.12 1.70
CA HIS A 71 8.79 6.25 0.67
C HIS A 71 8.27 7.03 -0.54
N LEU A 72 7.67 8.21 -0.35
CA LEU A 72 7.26 9.09 -1.44
C LEU A 72 8.44 9.51 -2.33
N ALA A 73 9.60 9.78 -1.74
CA ALA A 73 10.81 10.08 -2.50
C ALA A 73 11.21 8.90 -3.42
N VAL A 74 11.12 7.67 -2.89
CA VAL A 74 11.36 6.44 -3.68
C VAL A 74 10.33 6.28 -4.80
N VAL A 75 9.04 6.55 -4.53
CA VAL A 75 7.99 6.43 -5.56
C VAL A 75 8.13 7.50 -6.65
N ARG A 76 8.62 8.69 -6.32
CA ARG A 76 8.85 9.75 -7.32
C ARG A 76 10.02 9.48 -8.24
N ALA A 77 11.12 8.93 -7.72
CA ALA A 77 12.36 8.74 -8.45
C ALA A 77 13.04 7.40 -8.07
N PRO A 78 12.45 6.26 -8.48
CA PRO A 78 13.02 4.96 -8.16
C PRO A 78 14.30 4.70 -8.96
N ARG A 79 15.35 4.23 -8.28
CA ARG A 79 16.63 3.89 -8.90
C ARG A 79 16.52 2.73 -9.89
N TYR A 80 15.68 1.75 -9.57
CA TYR A 80 15.48 0.54 -10.37
C TYR A 80 14.22 0.60 -11.24
N GLY A 81 13.58 1.77 -11.32
CA GLY A 81 12.37 1.99 -12.09
C GLY A 81 11.13 1.34 -11.47
N TYR A 82 10.09 1.32 -12.26
CA TYR A 82 8.80 0.76 -11.87
C TYR A 82 8.61 -0.64 -12.44
N GLY A 83 7.74 -1.42 -11.77
CA GLY A 83 7.22 -2.66 -12.30
C GLY A 83 6.19 -2.42 -13.41
N LYS A 84 5.15 -3.27 -13.49
CA LYS A 84 4.09 -3.12 -14.50
C LYS A 84 3.34 -1.78 -14.39
N ASN A 85 3.21 -1.26 -13.18
CA ASN A 85 2.53 -0.01 -12.86
C ASN A 85 3.52 0.94 -12.14
N MET A 86 3.04 1.77 -11.18
CA MET A 86 3.93 2.67 -10.45
C MET A 86 4.58 2.05 -9.18
N ASN A 87 4.78 0.74 -9.18
CA ASN A 87 5.32 -0.01 -8.05
C ASN A 87 6.85 -0.16 -8.12
N PRO A 88 7.64 0.60 -7.33
CA PRO A 88 9.10 0.51 -7.28
C PRO A 88 9.54 -0.60 -6.32
N CYS A 89 9.14 -1.85 -6.54
CA CYS A 89 9.25 -2.92 -5.57
C CYS A 89 10.69 -3.14 -5.07
N ILE A 90 11.70 -3.05 -5.94
CA ILE A 90 13.10 -3.25 -5.57
C ILE A 90 13.55 -2.16 -4.59
N ASP A 91 13.30 -0.89 -4.93
CA ASP A 91 13.67 0.26 -4.09
C ASP A 91 12.87 0.28 -2.79
N CYS A 92 11.58 -0.08 -2.84
CA CYS A 92 10.71 -0.16 -1.68
C CYS A 92 11.19 -1.21 -0.68
N HIS A 93 11.52 -2.44 -1.12
CA HIS A 93 12.05 -3.49 -0.26
C HIS A 93 13.43 -3.12 0.29
N THR A 94 14.28 -2.48 -0.53
CA THR A 94 15.59 -1.97 -0.10
C THR A 94 15.44 -0.95 1.04
N LEU A 95 14.50 0.00 0.90
CA LEU A 95 14.22 1.00 1.94
C LEU A 95 13.74 0.33 3.24
N MET A 96 12.77 -0.57 3.15
CA MET A 96 12.22 -1.27 4.31
C MET A 96 13.28 -2.10 5.04
N LEU A 97 14.14 -2.81 4.32
CA LEU A 97 15.22 -3.59 4.91
C LEU A 97 16.31 -2.70 5.51
N ARG A 98 16.60 -1.54 4.92
CA ARG A 98 17.52 -0.56 5.50
C ARG A 98 17.02 -0.07 6.86
N ILE A 99 15.76 0.39 6.92
CA ILE A 99 15.14 0.87 8.17
C ILE A 99 15.12 -0.24 9.23
N ALA A 100 14.77 -1.47 8.83
CA ALA A 100 14.79 -2.61 9.75
C ALA A 100 16.19 -2.94 10.27
N GLY A 101 17.22 -2.79 9.42
CA GLY A 101 18.60 -3.01 9.81
C GLY A 101 19.15 -1.94 10.74
N GLU A 102 18.80 -0.68 10.52
CA GLU A 102 19.12 0.41 11.42
C GLU A 102 18.48 0.15 12.80
N LYS A 103 17.20 -0.19 12.84
CA LYS A 103 16.49 -0.56 14.08
C LYS A 103 17.11 -1.78 14.76
N MET A 104 17.43 -2.83 14.00
CA MET A 104 18.13 -4.03 14.52
C MET A 104 19.39 -3.64 15.28
N LYS A 105 20.23 -2.77 14.69
CA LYS A 105 21.47 -2.31 15.29
C LYS A 105 21.24 -1.45 16.52
N GLU A 106 20.30 -0.51 16.46
CA GLU A 106 20.01 0.44 17.53
C GLU A 106 19.43 -0.26 18.78
N GLU A 107 18.56 -1.25 18.57
CA GLU A 107 17.86 -1.94 19.68
C GLU A 107 18.50 -3.29 20.08
N GLY A 108 19.62 -3.66 19.44
CA GLY A 108 20.40 -4.83 19.81
C GLY A 108 19.75 -6.16 19.46
N TYR A 109 19.00 -6.21 18.35
CA TYR A 109 18.56 -7.46 17.74
C TYR A 109 19.72 -8.11 16.97
N ASP A 110 19.67 -9.43 16.82
CA ASP A 110 20.75 -10.21 16.22
C ASP A 110 20.65 -10.29 14.68
N PHE A 111 19.44 -10.29 14.13
CA PHE A 111 19.22 -10.36 12.68
C PHE A 111 17.80 -9.92 12.28
N ILE A 112 17.63 -9.79 10.95
CA ILE A 112 16.34 -9.51 10.30
C ILE A 112 15.95 -10.72 9.49
N PHE A 113 14.64 -10.99 9.38
CA PHE A 113 14.16 -11.98 8.42
C PHE A 113 12.88 -11.54 7.71
N THR A 114 12.63 -12.16 6.56
CA THR A 114 11.45 -11.88 5.73
C THR A 114 10.75 -13.17 5.34
N GLY A 115 9.45 -13.07 5.01
CA GLY A 115 8.69 -14.15 4.39
C GLY A 115 8.90 -14.27 2.86
N GLU A 116 9.96 -13.67 2.30
CA GLU A 116 10.24 -13.78 0.86
C GLU A 116 10.62 -15.20 0.47
N VAL A 117 10.06 -15.69 -0.65
CA VAL A 117 10.34 -17.00 -1.21
C VAL A 117 11.03 -16.86 -2.55
N LEU A 118 12.14 -17.58 -2.74
CA LEU A 118 12.91 -17.58 -3.98
C LEU A 118 12.03 -17.95 -5.19
N GLY A 119 11.97 -17.06 -6.18
CA GLY A 119 11.22 -17.29 -7.42
C GLY A 119 9.70 -17.16 -7.32
N GLN A 120 9.14 -16.79 -6.17
CA GLN A 120 7.70 -16.65 -6.00
C GLN A 120 7.15 -15.42 -6.74
N ARG A 121 7.89 -14.30 -6.71
CA ARG A 121 7.55 -13.08 -7.46
C ARG A 121 8.65 -12.81 -8.49
N PRO A 122 8.34 -12.89 -9.80
CA PRO A 122 9.35 -12.80 -10.86
C PRO A 122 10.20 -11.54 -10.81
N MET A 123 9.59 -10.40 -10.49
CA MET A 123 10.28 -9.11 -10.52
C MET A 123 11.16 -8.84 -9.28
N SER A 124 10.74 -9.26 -8.09
CA SER A 124 11.40 -8.86 -6.83
C SER A 124 12.02 -10.02 -6.06
N GLN A 125 11.67 -11.27 -6.37
CA GLN A 125 12.14 -12.46 -5.61
C GLN A 125 12.94 -13.45 -6.46
N SER A 126 13.46 -13.02 -7.63
CA SER A 126 14.51 -13.78 -8.28
C SER A 126 15.80 -13.76 -7.44
N ARG A 127 16.68 -14.77 -7.59
CA ARG A 127 17.95 -14.83 -6.85
C ARG A 127 18.75 -13.53 -6.97
N GLN A 128 18.82 -12.97 -8.19
CA GLN A 128 19.51 -11.73 -8.47
C GLN A 128 18.87 -10.54 -7.73
N MET A 129 17.54 -10.42 -7.75
CA MET A 129 16.86 -9.29 -7.11
C MET A 129 16.88 -9.38 -5.58
N LEU A 130 16.76 -10.57 -5.02
CA LEU A 130 16.95 -10.77 -3.57
C LEU A 130 18.36 -10.34 -3.11
N HIS A 131 19.39 -10.62 -3.94
CA HIS A 131 20.75 -10.16 -3.68
C HIS A 131 20.89 -8.65 -3.82
N VAL A 132 20.36 -8.05 -4.89
CA VAL A 132 20.39 -6.60 -5.13
C VAL A 132 19.73 -5.83 -3.98
N VAL A 133 18.54 -6.26 -3.56
CA VAL A 133 17.81 -5.65 -2.45
C VAL A 133 18.61 -5.74 -1.14
N ALA A 134 19.13 -6.92 -0.81
CA ALA A 134 19.93 -7.13 0.39
C ALA A 134 21.21 -6.27 0.39
N LYS A 135 21.97 -6.29 -0.71
CA LYS A 135 23.20 -5.49 -0.85
C LYS A 135 22.94 -3.99 -0.70
N ASN A 136 21.90 -3.46 -1.37
CA ASN A 136 21.61 -2.02 -1.34
C ASN A 136 20.96 -1.57 -0.02
N SER A 137 20.41 -2.48 0.78
CA SER A 137 19.96 -2.15 2.14
C SER A 137 21.12 -1.85 3.09
N GLY A 138 22.34 -2.36 2.79
CA GLY A 138 23.52 -2.28 3.67
C GLY A 138 23.61 -3.40 4.72
N TRP A 139 22.63 -4.33 4.75
CA TRP A 139 22.50 -5.35 5.79
C TRP A 139 22.47 -6.79 5.24
N ALA A 140 23.09 -7.03 4.09
CA ALA A 140 22.99 -8.30 3.36
C ALA A 140 23.28 -9.54 4.22
N ASP A 141 24.29 -9.47 5.08
CA ASP A 141 24.73 -10.59 5.91
C ASP A 141 23.75 -10.92 7.05
N PHE A 142 22.86 -10.00 7.40
CA PHE A 142 21.90 -10.13 8.50
C PHE A 142 20.48 -10.47 8.05
N ILE A 143 20.23 -10.56 6.72
CA ILE A 143 18.87 -10.76 6.18
C ILE A 143 18.64 -12.23 5.87
N LEU A 144 17.91 -12.89 6.75
CA LEU A 144 17.52 -14.30 6.60
C LEU A 144 16.18 -14.42 5.85
N ARG A 145 16.05 -15.47 5.05
CA ARG A 145 14.80 -15.84 4.37
C ARG A 145 14.43 -17.27 4.72
N PRO A 146 13.81 -17.52 5.87
CA PRO A 146 13.65 -18.84 6.48
C PRO A 146 13.04 -19.88 5.55
N LEU A 147 12.08 -19.46 4.69
CA LEU A 147 11.39 -20.36 3.76
C LEU A 147 12.27 -20.85 2.60
N SER A 148 13.33 -20.11 2.25
CA SER A 148 14.22 -20.42 1.12
C SER A 148 15.69 -20.51 1.52
N ALA A 149 16.00 -20.46 2.80
CA ALA A 149 17.36 -20.30 3.30
C ALA A 149 18.31 -21.38 2.77
N ARG A 150 17.87 -22.63 2.72
CA ARG A 150 18.70 -23.75 2.23
C ARG A 150 19.05 -23.67 0.74
N LEU A 151 18.38 -22.79 -0.02
CA LEU A 151 18.68 -22.51 -1.43
C LEU A 151 19.49 -21.22 -1.63
N LEU A 152 19.74 -20.46 -0.56
CA LEU A 152 20.46 -19.20 -0.59
C LEU A 152 21.79 -19.32 0.16
N PRO A 153 22.74 -18.38 -0.05
CA PRO A 153 23.95 -18.32 0.75
C PRO A 153 23.66 -18.19 2.25
N GLU A 154 24.53 -18.74 3.06
CA GLU A 154 24.44 -18.62 4.52
C GLU A 154 24.62 -17.18 4.96
N THR A 155 23.76 -16.77 5.88
CA THR A 155 23.81 -15.46 6.55
C THR A 155 24.67 -15.52 7.81
N LEU A 156 25.03 -14.36 8.35
CA LEU A 156 25.85 -14.29 9.57
C LEU A 156 25.19 -15.01 10.77
N PRO A 157 23.89 -14.84 11.08
CA PRO A 157 23.24 -15.55 12.17
C PRO A 157 23.25 -17.08 12.03
N GLU A 158 23.27 -17.60 10.79
CA GLU A 158 23.43 -19.04 10.54
C GLU A 158 24.87 -19.49 10.83
N LYS A 159 25.88 -18.76 10.36
CA LYS A 159 27.30 -19.04 10.60
C LYS A 159 27.69 -18.96 12.07
N GLU A 160 27.08 -18.05 12.82
CA GLU A 160 27.29 -17.86 14.26
C GLU A 160 26.51 -18.85 15.12
N GLY A 161 25.72 -19.75 14.52
CA GLY A 161 24.89 -20.72 15.25
C GLY A 161 23.72 -20.11 16.03
N LYS A 162 23.35 -18.86 15.73
CA LYS A 162 22.16 -18.21 16.28
C LYS A 162 20.87 -18.77 15.70
N VAL A 163 20.95 -19.29 14.46
CA VAL A 163 19.88 -19.97 13.75
C VAL A 163 20.38 -21.32 13.26
N ASP A 164 19.64 -22.38 13.59
CA ASP A 164 19.90 -23.72 13.06
C ASP A 164 19.39 -23.81 11.60
N ARG A 165 20.31 -23.79 10.64
CA ARG A 165 20.03 -23.88 9.21
C ARG A 165 19.33 -25.19 8.83
N ALA A 166 19.60 -26.30 9.53
CA ALA A 166 18.97 -27.60 9.22
C ALA A 166 17.45 -27.58 9.43
N ARG A 167 16.98 -26.70 10.31
CA ARG A 167 15.55 -26.47 10.59
C ARG A 167 14.90 -25.45 9.64
N LEU A 168 15.67 -24.81 8.74
CA LEU A 168 15.16 -23.90 7.73
C LEU A 168 14.74 -24.63 6.45
N LEU A 169 14.07 -23.94 5.53
CA LEU A 169 13.44 -24.58 4.38
C LEU A 169 14.14 -24.26 3.05
N ASP A 170 13.72 -25.03 2.04
CA ASP A 170 14.19 -24.97 0.66
C ASP A 170 13.04 -24.70 -0.33
N ILE A 171 12.06 -23.91 0.10
CA ILE A 171 10.91 -23.58 -0.74
C ILE A 171 11.33 -22.61 -1.85
N SER A 172 10.84 -22.87 -3.07
CA SER A 172 11.03 -21.98 -4.22
C SER A 172 9.84 -22.04 -5.17
N GLY A 173 9.72 -21.01 -6.03
CA GLY A 173 8.68 -20.94 -7.04
C GLY A 173 7.35 -20.39 -6.51
N ARG A 174 6.31 -20.46 -7.35
CA ARG A 174 5.00 -19.83 -7.09
C ARG A 174 4.03 -20.69 -6.29
N GLY A 175 4.33 -21.98 -6.14
CA GLY A 175 3.49 -22.90 -5.38
C GLY A 175 3.48 -22.54 -3.90
N ARG A 176 2.33 -22.65 -3.26
CA ARG A 176 2.13 -22.31 -1.83
C ARG A 176 1.69 -23.52 -1.00
N LYS A 177 1.70 -24.70 -1.57
CA LYS A 177 1.21 -25.92 -0.90
C LYS A 177 1.92 -26.16 0.43
N ARG A 178 3.27 -26.11 0.42
CA ARG A 178 4.07 -26.33 1.64
C ARG A 178 3.81 -25.27 2.72
N GLN A 179 3.65 -24.01 2.33
CA GLN A 179 3.32 -22.93 3.28
C GLN A 179 1.92 -23.12 3.88
N MET A 180 0.95 -23.59 3.10
CA MET A 180 -0.40 -23.89 3.57
C MET A 180 -0.41 -25.09 4.54
N GLU A 181 0.31 -26.15 4.23
CA GLU A 181 0.49 -27.31 5.10
C GLU A 181 1.14 -26.93 6.43
N MET A 182 2.12 -26.03 6.39
CA MET A 182 2.74 -25.49 7.60
C MET A 182 1.78 -24.61 8.41
N ALA A 183 1.00 -23.76 7.75
CA ALA A 183 -0.02 -22.95 8.42
C ALA A 183 -1.03 -23.83 9.15
N GLU A 184 -1.48 -24.92 8.54
CA GLU A 184 -2.37 -25.89 9.16
C GLU A 184 -1.72 -26.54 10.40
N ARG A 185 -0.45 -26.94 10.31
CA ARG A 185 0.32 -27.45 11.46
C ARG A 185 0.40 -26.47 12.62
N TYR A 186 0.50 -25.17 12.32
CA TYR A 186 0.53 -24.11 13.32
C TYR A 186 -0.86 -23.67 13.79
N GLY A 187 -1.93 -24.33 13.33
CA GLY A 187 -3.32 -23.96 13.66
C GLY A 187 -3.78 -22.64 13.04
N ILE A 188 -3.09 -22.13 12.03
CA ILE A 188 -3.39 -20.87 11.36
C ILE A 188 -4.44 -21.12 10.29
N LYS A 189 -5.69 -20.72 10.55
CA LYS A 189 -6.83 -20.93 9.67
C LYS A 189 -7.11 -19.74 8.75
N GLU A 190 -6.72 -18.53 9.16
CA GLU A 190 -7.00 -17.30 8.43
C GLU A 190 -5.70 -16.59 8.06
N TYR A 191 -5.56 -16.25 6.79
CA TYR A 191 -4.46 -15.42 6.29
C TYR A 191 -4.89 -14.67 5.02
N ALA A 192 -4.27 -13.54 4.80
CA ALA A 192 -4.60 -12.69 3.64
C ALA A 192 -4.34 -13.41 2.31
N ASN A 193 -5.26 -13.24 1.36
CA ASN A 193 -5.06 -13.70 -0.01
C ASN A 193 -3.79 -13.10 -0.64
N PRO A 194 -3.11 -13.83 -1.56
CA PRO A 194 -1.81 -13.45 -2.11
C PRO A 194 -1.79 -12.13 -2.90
N ALA A 195 -2.92 -11.64 -3.32
CA ALA A 195 -3.02 -10.47 -4.20
C ALA A 195 -3.38 -9.19 -3.47
N GLY A 196 -2.76 -8.06 -3.85
CA GLY A 196 -3.32 -6.74 -3.65
C GLY A 196 -3.09 -6.10 -2.29
N GLY A 197 -1.84 -6.01 -1.82
CA GLY A 197 -1.52 -5.21 -0.63
C GLY A 197 -1.11 -3.76 -0.91
N CYS A 198 -0.61 -3.46 -2.11
CA CYS A 198 -0.04 -2.17 -2.46
C CYS A 198 -0.81 -1.52 -3.64
N LEU A 199 -1.37 -0.33 -3.42
CA LEU A 199 -2.11 0.42 -4.44
C LEU A 199 -1.25 0.79 -5.66
N LEU A 200 0.07 0.89 -5.49
CA LEU A 200 0.99 1.14 -6.61
C LEU A 200 1.01 0.01 -7.66
N THR A 201 0.43 -1.16 -7.35
CA THR A 201 0.24 -2.26 -8.31
C THR A 201 -1.09 -2.19 -9.04
N ASP A 202 -2.02 -1.33 -8.61
CA ASP A 202 -3.31 -1.13 -9.25
C ASP A 202 -3.19 -0.20 -10.46
N PRO A 203 -3.67 -0.60 -11.66
CA PRO A 203 -3.55 0.21 -12.87
C PRO A 203 -4.27 1.56 -12.80
N MET A 204 -5.47 1.59 -12.19
CA MET A 204 -6.28 2.81 -12.09
C MET A 204 -5.65 3.80 -11.12
N PHE A 205 -5.25 3.32 -9.94
CA PHE A 205 -4.55 4.13 -8.95
C PHE A 205 -3.24 4.68 -9.53
N SER A 206 -2.47 3.85 -10.23
CA SER A 206 -1.20 4.26 -10.85
C SER A 206 -1.39 5.32 -11.92
N ARG A 207 -2.46 5.26 -12.72
CA ARG A 207 -2.80 6.28 -13.70
C ARG A 207 -3.07 7.63 -13.01
N ARG A 208 -3.90 7.61 -11.98
CA ARG A 208 -4.22 8.80 -11.17
C ARG A 208 -3.02 9.39 -10.47
N LEU A 209 -2.11 8.54 -9.98
CA LEU A 209 -0.88 8.97 -9.33
C LEU A 209 0.09 9.61 -10.32
N LYS A 210 0.24 9.05 -11.53
CA LYS A 210 1.02 9.68 -12.62
C LYS A 210 0.48 11.05 -12.98
N ASP A 211 -0.84 11.17 -13.10
CA ASP A 211 -1.51 12.44 -13.39
C ASP A 211 -1.28 13.46 -12.28
N LEU A 212 -1.37 13.03 -11.01
CA LEU A 212 -1.10 13.89 -9.85
C LEU A 212 0.35 14.41 -9.89
N PHE A 213 1.33 13.54 -10.07
CA PHE A 213 2.75 13.92 -10.12
C PHE A 213 3.08 14.87 -11.26
N ALA A 214 2.44 14.68 -12.42
CA ALA A 214 2.68 15.52 -13.59
C ALA A 214 2.08 16.92 -13.49
N ARG A 215 0.97 17.08 -12.76
CA ARG A 215 0.17 18.33 -12.79
C ARG A 215 0.20 19.09 -11.47
N HIS A 216 0.49 18.43 -10.35
CA HIS A 216 0.45 19.00 -9.00
C HIS A 216 1.73 18.60 -8.25
N PRO A 217 2.89 19.24 -8.51
CA PRO A 217 4.14 18.90 -7.85
C PRO A 217 4.09 19.08 -6.33
N ASP A 218 3.28 20.02 -5.84
CA ASP A 218 3.12 20.37 -4.43
C ASP A 218 1.93 19.65 -3.76
N PHE A 219 1.58 18.45 -4.25
CA PHE A 219 0.50 17.67 -3.67
C PHE A 219 0.75 17.30 -2.19
N THR A 220 -0.33 17.12 -1.47
CA THR A 220 -0.35 16.75 -0.06
C THR A 220 -0.71 15.26 0.13
N THR A 221 -0.62 14.76 1.37
CA THR A 221 -1.11 13.42 1.71
C THR A 221 -2.62 13.29 1.43
N ARG A 222 -3.40 14.36 1.61
CA ARG A 222 -4.82 14.39 1.27
C ARG A 222 -5.04 14.09 -0.22
N ASP A 223 -4.24 14.67 -1.10
CA ASP A 223 -4.38 14.43 -2.54
C ASP A 223 -4.15 12.96 -2.90
N LEU A 224 -3.27 12.26 -2.18
CA LEU A 224 -3.07 10.81 -2.32
C LEU A 224 -4.28 10.01 -1.82
N GLU A 225 -4.91 10.44 -0.72
CA GLU A 225 -6.15 9.81 -0.23
C GLU A 225 -7.30 9.98 -1.23
N LEU A 226 -7.43 11.16 -1.83
CA LEU A 226 -8.42 11.42 -2.87
C LEU A 226 -8.29 10.47 -4.08
N LEU A 227 -7.08 10.00 -4.44
CA LEU A 227 -6.89 9.07 -5.55
C LEU A 227 -7.59 7.72 -5.34
N LYS A 228 -7.90 7.36 -4.11
CA LYS A 228 -8.54 6.09 -3.74
C LYS A 228 -10.04 6.07 -3.99
N VAL A 229 -10.66 7.24 -4.08
CA VAL A 229 -12.12 7.40 -4.02
C VAL A 229 -12.68 7.83 -5.37
N GLY A 230 -13.84 7.30 -5.74
CA GLY A 230 -14.65 7.79 -6.85
C GLY A 230 -14.11 7.55 -8.26
N ARG A 231 -14.68 8.23 -9.22
CA ARG A 231 -14.20 8.40 -10.60
C ARG A 231 -13.50 9.75 -10.71
N HIS A 232 -12.35 9.77 -11.32
CA HIS A 232 -11.62 11.00 -11.60
C HIS A 232 -11.81 11.37 -13.06
N ILE A 233 -12.37 12.53 -13.32
CA ILE A 233 -12.68 13.01 -14.68
C ILE A 233 -11.91 14.31 -14.89
N ARG A 234 -11.08 14.35 -15.93
CA ARG A 234 -10.36 15.55 -16.33
C ARG A 234 -11.35 16.59 -16.86
N LEU A 235 -11.24 17.79 -16.33
CA LEU A 235 -11.88 18.99 -16.87
C LEU A 235 -10.85 19.77 -17.69
N ASP A 236 -10.98 21.06 -17.81
CA ASP A 236 -10.00 21.88 -18.51
C ASP A 236 -8.70 22.06 -17.70
N GLY A 237 -7.58 22.03 -18.39
CA GLY A 237 -6.25 22.27 -17.84
C GLY A 237 -5.86 21.31 -16.68
N PRO A 238 -5.50 21.86 -15.51
CA PRO A 238 -5.11 21.06 -14.35
C PRO A 238 -6.30 20.50 -13.57
N HIS A 239 -7.52 20.98 -13.82
CA HIS A 239 -8.70 20.68 -13.02
C HIS A 239 -9.22 19.27 -13.29
N LYS A 240 -9.72 18.63 -12.24
CA LYS A 240 -10.44 17.35 -12.31
C LYS A 240 -11.59 17.39 -11.31
N VAL A 241 -12.69 16.72 -11.65
CA VAL A 241 -13.77 16.44 -10.73
C VAL A 241 -13.72 15.00 -10.26
N ILE A 242 -13.95 14.78 -8.98
CA ILE A 242 -14.06 13.45 -8.37
C ILE A 242 -15.54 13.17 -8.14
N VAL A 243 -16.03 12.05 -8.67
CA VAL A 243 -17.44 11.65 -8.64
C VAL A 243 -17.58 10.36 -7.85
N GLY A 244 -18.31 10.37 -6.76
CA GLY A 244 -18.61 9.18 -5.98
C GLY A 244 -19.38 8.14 -6.80
N ARG A 245 -19.02 6.86 -6.68
CA ARG A 245 -19.64 5.76 -7.42
C ARG A 245 -20.85 5.18 -6.70
N ASN A 246 -20.86 5.30 -5.38
CA ASN A 246 -21.85 4.74 -4.48
C ASN A 246 -21.81 5.46 -3.11
N LYS A 247 -22.68 5.05 -2.18
CA LYS A 247 -22.77 5.62 -0.84
C LYS A 247 -21.43 5.54 -0.08
N GLY A 248 -20.68 4.45 -0.23
CA GLY A 248 -19.38 4.28 0.43
C GLY A 248 -18.34 5.29 -0.06
N ASP A 249 -18.28 5.54 -1.38
CA ASP A 249 -17.41 6.57 -1.94
C ASP A 249 -17.81 7.97 -1.47
N ASN A 250 -19.11 8.28 -1.42
CA ASN A 250 -19.60 9.56 -0.93
C ASN A 250 -19.17 9.78 0.54
N GLN A 251 -19.35 8.76 1.39
CA GLN A 251 -18.92 8.80 2.78
C GLN A 251 -17.39 8.90 2.95
N ALA A 252 -16.62 8.25 2.08
CA ALA A 252 -15.16 8.34 2.11
C ALA A 252 -14.64 9.68 1.58
N LEU A 253 -15.37 10.34 0.68
CA LEU A 253 -15.00 11.63 0.12
C LEU A 253 -15.28 12.78 1.10
N GLU A 254 -16.35 12.68 1.87
CA GLU A 254 -16.86 13.75 2.75
C GLU A 254 -15.81 14.26 3.76
N PRO A 255 -15.08 13.42 4.52
CA PRO A 255 -14.04 13.89 5.45
C PRO A 255 -12.79 14.46 4.76
N LEU A 256 -12.66 14.29 3.45
CA LEU A 256 -11.55 14.80 2.64
C LEU A 256 -11.86 16.18 2.04
N ILE A 257 -13.08 16.72 2.21
CA ILE A 257 -13.46 18.04 1.71
C ILE A 257 -12.84 19.13 2.57
N GLU A 258 -12.21 20.11 1.93
CA GLU A 258 -11.70 21.33 2.55
C GLU A 258 -12.51 22.54 2.08
N ASP A 259 -12.46 23.65 2.83
CA ASP A 259 -13.21 24.88 2.53
C ASP A 259 -12.89 25.46 1.14
N ARG A 260 -11.68 25.23 0.65
CA ARG A 260 -11.26 25.66 -0.70
C ARG A 260 -11.88 24.85 -1.83
N ASP A 261 -12.48 23.70 -1.55
CA ASP A 261 -13.04 22.83 -2.59
C ASP A 261 -14.45 23.27 -2.99
N ALA A 262 -14.81 23.06 -4.26
CA ALA A 262 -16.17 23.15 -4.69
C ALA A 262 -16.84 21.77 -4.70
N VAL A 263 -17.97 21.67 -4.01
CA VAL A 263 -18.72 20.42 -3.84
C VAL A 263 -20.07 20.53 -4.53
N PHE A 264 -20.42 19.52 -5.34
CA PHE A 264 -21.60 19.51 -6.16
C PHE A 264 -22.52 18.35 -5.78
N GLN A 265 -23.83 18.64 -5.72
CA GLN A 265 -24.90 17.63 -5.50
C GLN A 265 -26.13 18.03 -6.31
N MET A 266 -26.86 17.05 -6.78
CA MET A 266 -28.17 17.31 -7.40
C MET A 266 -29.10 17.97 -6.37
N ARG A 267 -29.91 18.95 -6.82
CA ARG A 267 -30.91 19.58 -5.96
C ARG A 267 -32.18 18.75 -5.86
N ASP A 268 -32.70 18.33 -6.98
CA ASP A 268 -34.07 17.79 -7.10
C ASP A 268 -34.10 16.27 -7.34
N PHE A 269 -32.95 15.67 -7.62
CA PHE A 269 -32.82 14.24 -7.93
C PHE A 269 -31.73 13.58 -7.08
N PRO A 270 -31.82 12.28 -6.80
CA PRO A 270 -30.70 11.53 -6.24
C PRO A 270 -29.48 11.60 -7.15
N GLY A 271 -28.29 11.61 -6.55
CA GLY A 271 -27.05 11.67 -7.32
C GLY A 271 -25.80 11.52 -6.46
N PRO A 272 -24.63 11.47 -7.10
CA PRO A 272 -23.37 11.37 -6.42
C PRO A 272 -22.99 12.66 -5.68
N LEU A 273 -22.12 12.51 -4.68
CA LEU A 273 -21.29 13.60 -4.20
C LEU A 273 -20.15 13.80 -5.20
N CYS A 274 -20.02 15.02 -5.71
CA CYS A 274 -18.94 15.39 -6.62
C CYS A 274 -18.09 16.48 -5.98
N MET A 275 -16.78 16.46 -6.22
CA MET A 275 -15.84 17.43 -5.66
C MET A 275 -14.84 17.89 -6.72
N LEU A 276 -14.63 19.17 -6.82
CA LEU A 276 -13.57 19.85 -7.56
C LEU A 276 -12.50 20.30 -6.55
N PRO A 277 -11.37 19.61 -6.43
CA PRO A 277 -10.32 19.98 -5.49
C PRO A 277 -9.74 21.36 -5.79
N GLY A 278 -9.62 22.17 -4.75
CA GLY A 278 -9.00 23.51 -4.83
C GLY A 278 -9.80 24.53 -5.62
N ASN A 279 -11.04 24.21 -5.99
CA ASN A 279 -11.90 25.10 -6.80
C ASN A 279 -11.37 25.33 -8.24
N GLY A 280 -12.02 26.24 -8.96
CA GLY A 280 -11.67 26.63 -10.34
C GLY A 280 -12.47 27.85 -10.78
N PRO A 281 -12.19 28.40 -11.97
CA PRO A 281 -12.99 29.43 -12.60
C PRO A 281 -14.47 29.03 -12.72
N GLU A 282 -15.35 30.00 -12.93
CA GLU A 282 -16.79 29.73 -13.03
C GLU A 282 -17.12 28.70 -14.12
N GLU A 283 -16.45 28.75 -15.25
CA GLU A 283 -16.61 27.82 -16.38
C GLU A 283 -16.30 26.37 -15.94
N VAL A 284 -15.18 26.16 -15.24
CA VAL A 284 -14.79 24.85 -14.72
C VAL A 284 -15.78 24.34 -13.68
N ARG A 285 -16.33 25.23 -12.82
CA ARG A 285 -17.38 24.86 -11.86
C ARG A 285 -18.67 24.46 -12.56
N ARG A 286 -19.08 25.17 -13.61
CA ARG A 286 -20.24 24.81 -14.45
C ARG A 286 -20.04 23.46 -15.14
N GLU A 287 -18.85 23.22 -15.66
CA GLU A 287 -18.51 21.93 -16.25
C GLU A 287 -18.53 20.80 -15.21
N ALA A 288 -17.96 20.99 -14.01
CA ALA A 288 -18.03 20.03 -12.91
C ALA A 288 -19.47 19.73 -12.47
N ALA A 289 -20.34 20.77 -12.44
CA ALA A 289 -21.77 20.61 -12.17
C ALA A 289 -22.48 19.80 -13.28
N ALA A 290 -22.15 20.02 -14.55
CA ALA A 290 -22.69 19.27 -15.69
C ALA A 290 -22.23 17.78 -15.65
N VAL A 291 -21.00 17.51 -15.22
CA VAL A 291 -20.51 16.14 -14.95
C VAL A 291 -21.27 15.53 -13.77
N CYS A 292 -21.52 16.25 -12.68
CA CYS A 292 -22.32 15.77 -11.56
C CYS A 292 -23.72 15.39 -12.02
N ALA A 293 -24.35 16.22 -12.81
CA ALA A 293 -25.69 15.98 -13.39
C ALA A 293 -25.72 14.74 -14.29
N ALA A 294 -24.65 14.47 -15.05
CA ALA A 294 -24.55 13.28 -15.90
C ALA A 294 -24.59 11.95 -15.13
N TYR A 295 -24.19 11.97 -13.86
CA TYR A 295 -24.22 10.79 -12.98
C TYR A 295 -25.39 10.78 -11.98
N GLY A 296 -26.23 11.82 -11.98
CA GLY A 296 -27.49 11.88 -11.24
C GLY A 296 -28.58 11.04 -11.90
N ASP A 297 -29.63 10.77 -11.13
CA ASP A 297 -30.83 10.03 -11.60
C ASP A 297 -31.83 11.01 -12.25
N THR A 298 -31.36 11.74 -13.28
CA THR A 298 -32.13 12.72 -14.02
C THR A 298 -33.06 12.05 -15.05
N PRO A 299 -34.26 12.62 -15.35
CA PRO A 299 -35.05 12.18 -16.49
C PRO A 299 -34.25 12.28 -17.79
N LYS A 300 -34.44 11.32 -18.72
CA LYS A 300 -33.66 11.27 -19.97
C LYS A 300 -33.91 12.44 -20.92
N ASP A 301 -35.06 13.07 -20.76
CA ASP A 301 -35.55 14.21 -21.53
C ASP A 301 -35.28 15.56 -20.88
N ALA A 302 -34.66 15.58 -19.69
CA ALA A 302 -34.32 16.83 -19.03
C ALA A 302 -33.22 17.58 -19.81
N GLU A 303 -33.57 18.72 -20.36
CA GLU A 303 -32.62 19.59 -21.06
C GLU A 303 -31.64 20.25 -20.09
N GLU A 304 -32.15 20.73 -18.96
CA GLU A 304 -31.35 21.35 -17.90
C GLU A 304 -31.80 20.86 -16.53
N VAL A 305 -30.85 20.82 -15.59
CA VAL A 305 -31.09 20.42 -14.20
C VAL A 305 -30.35 21.37 -13.24
N THR A 306 -30.88 21.50 -12.04
CA THR A 306 -30.24 22.33 -11.02
C THR A 306 -29.29 21.52 -10.15
N VAL A 307 -28.04 21.95 -10.10
CA VAL A 307 -26.98 21.40 -9.24
C VAL A 307 -26.65 22.42 -8.16
N LYS A 308 -26.62 21.97 -6.92
CA LYS A 308 -26.18 22.73 -5.76
C LYS A 308 -24.65 22.72 -5.71
N CYS A 309 -24.02 23.89 -5.71
CA CYS A 309 -22.59 24.06 -5.54
C CYS A 309 -22.34 24.69 -4.16
N ARG A 310 -21.56 24.04 -3.33
CA ARG A 310 -21.13 24.54 -2.01
C ARG A 310 -19.62 24.76 -2.01
N GLN A 311 -19.18 25.92 -1.51
CA GLN A 311 -17.78 26.27 -1.36
C GLN A 311 -17.62 27.28 -0.22
N GLY A 312 -16.66 27.07 0.69
CA GLY A 312 -16.33 27.99 1.77
C GLY A 312 -17.56 28.42 2.59
N GLY A 313 -18.49 27.50 2.85
CA GLY A 313 -19.75 27.80 3.55
C GLY A 313 -20.85 28.50 2.71
N GLN A 314 -20.54 28.99 1.51
CA GLN A 314 -21.51 29.55 0.58
C GLN A 314 -22.15 28.45 -0.29
N THR A 315 -23.43 28.63 -0.61
CA THR A 315 -24.16 27.73 -1.49
C THR A 315 -24.76 28.56 -2.65
N SER A 316 -24.52 28.09 -3.86
CA SER A 316 -25.10 28.58 -5.10
C SER A 316 -25.85 27.50 -5.86
N LEU A 317 -26.75 27.87 -6.74
CA LEU A 317 -27.48 26.98 -7.63
C LEU A 317 -26.99 27.20 -9.07
N LEU A 318 -26.59 26.12 -9.73
CA LEU A 318 -26.13 26.15 -11.10
C LEU A 318 -27.14 25.38 -11.97
N LEU A 319 -27.73 26.07 -12.95
CA LEU A 319 -28.54 25.44 -13.98
C LEU A 319 -27.59 24.96 -15.08
N VAL A 320 -27.59 23.66 -15.37
CA VAL A 320 -26.63 23.05 -16.29
C VAL A 320 -27.31 21.95 -17.12
N LYS A 321 -26.82 21.77 -18.34
CA LYS A 321 -27.16 20.63 -19.19
C LYS A 321 -26.25 19.46 -18.83
N PRO A 322 -26.79 18.25 -18.53
CA PRO A 322 -25.97 17.07 -18.26
C PRO A 322 -25.07 16.72 -19.46
N VAL A 323 -23.79 16.45 -19.21
CA VAL A 323 -22.87 15.95 -20.23
C VAL A 323 -23.22 14.50 -20.58
N LYS A 324 -23.07 14.08 -21.81
CA LYS A 324 -23.25 12.67 -22.18
C LYS A 324 -22.17 11.81 -21.52
N ARG A 325 -22.57 10.73 -20.83
CA ARG A 325 -21.61 9.83 -20.15
C ARG A 325 -20.58 9.22 -21.09
N ALA A 326 -20.92 9.02 -22.37
CA ALA A 326 -19.99 8.52 -23.36
C ALA A 326 -18.79 9.45 -23.55
N ASP A 327 -19.02 10.76 -23.58
CA ASP A 327 -17.97 11.78 -23.78
C ASP A 327 -17.01 11.89 -22.58
N LEU A 328 -17.43 11.37 -21.41
CA LEU A 328 -16.62 11.37 -20.19
C LEU A 328 -15.63 10.19 -20.13
N GLN A 329 -15.80 9.15 -20.96
CA GLN A 329 -14.92 7.97 -20.91
C GLN A 329 -13.48 8.29 -21.33
N GLU A 330 -13.29 9.09 -22.35
CA GLU A 330 -11.97 9.53 -22.82
C GLU A 330 -11.26 10.47 -21.84
N ARG A 331 -12.04 11.12 -20.98
CA ARG A 331 -11.57 12.07 -19.96
C ARG A 331 -11.32 11.42 -18.60
N MET A 332 -11.55 10.12 -18.50
CA MET A 332 -11.39 9.38 -17.24
C MET A 332 -9.91 9.09 -16.98
N ILE A 333 -9.45 9.46 -15.76
CA ILE A 333 -8.06 9.30 -15.32
C ILE A 333 -7.88 7.94 -14.63
#